data_8f11d3d217e5d192f1c83040df1a8289
#
_entry.id   8f11d3d217e5d192f1c83040df1a8289
#
_cell.length_a   1.000
_cell.length_b   1.000
_cell.length_c   1.000
_cell.angle_alpha   90.00
_cell.angle_beta   90.00
_cell.angle_gamma   90.00
#
_symmetry.space_group_name_H-M   'P 1'
#
loop_
_entity.id
_entity.type
_entity.pdbx_description
1 polymer ?
#
loop_
_entity_poly.entity_id
_entity_poly.type
_entity_poly.pdbx_seq_one_letter_code
_entity_poly.pdbx_strand_id
1 'polypeptide(L)'
;MPRGPSRPEPAQCPPDEVRTTTPSVPRAGTPQVSGGGRWSRWVQPRRAGPAAPGRARREGSGAAPAMLRGLARAAAQRYGAPRPRGCGSGAGVPVHQVDLRSDTVTKPGPAMRRAMAEAVVGDDDYGEDPTVRELQEKAAKLLGVERTLFVPTNTMANLISVMGHCQRRGSQLLLGQECHLHVYEQGGVAQIAGVHSHPLPDLPHGTLDLADLERMVTRGLGSPYHPVCELICLENTHSSSGGRVLPIDYLHQVHRLARSYGVRVHLDGARLMNAAVALRVSPARIVEHCDSVSLCFSKGLGAPVGALVGGPKDFIEGAWRLRKALGGGMRQAGVLAAAALVGLADAEEVLLRDHQNAQRFARGLQELASPICSVDVAAVETNVVMVTVDGLAPEELCRRLRAVSAAEVAQTGRAVRVLLFPWSERSVRAVWHRDVSAQDTELALRKWQERPSYITPPPPCLLGPFLPTLGAKPSSKAPAAASAGPLLPARAICSELGS
;
A
#
# COMPACT_ATOMS: atom_id res chain seq x y z
N MET A 1 50.44 -48.94 28.82
CA MET A 1 49.68 -50.04 29.39
C MET A 1 49.32 -49.65 30.82
N PRO A 2 48.04 -49.62 31.24
CA PRO A 2 47.00 -50.61 31.03
C PRO A 2 45.68 -50.05 30.54
N ARG A 3 44.80 -50.95 30.18
CA ARG A 3 43.49 -50.77 29.48
C ARG A 3 42.43 -50.20 30.44
N GLY A 4 41.61 -49.25 29.97
CA GLY A 4 40.42 -48.76 30.63
C GLY A 4 39.19 -49.64 30.33
N PRO A 5 38.14 -49.61 31.16
CA PRO A 5 37.02 -50.55 31.09
C PRO A 5 35.93 -50.13 30.05
N SER A 6 35.30 -51.19 29.52
CA SER A 6 34.24 -51.24 28.52
C SER A 6 32.91 -50.64 29.04
N ARG A 7 32.18 -49.97 28.13
CA ARG A 7 30.80 -49.52 28.34
C ARG A 7 29.81 -50.68 28.27
N PRO A 8 28.72 -50.68 29.07
CA PRO A 8 27.63 -51.65 28.90
C PRO A 8 26.68 -51.26 27.80
N GLU A 9 26.13 -52.27 27.09
CA GLU A 9 25.06 -52.19 26.11
C GLU A 9 23.70 -51.85 26.76
N PRO A 10 22.77 -51.16 25.99
CA PRO A 10 21.43 -50.94 26.52
C PRO A 10 20.53 -52.16 26.30
N ALA A 11 19.77 -52.49 27.35
CA ALA A 11 18.80 -53.56 27.39
C ALA A 11 17.63 -53.35 26.45
N GLN A 12 17.22 -54.42 25.74
CA GLN A 12 16.01 -54.51 24.93
C GLN A 12 14.79 -54.69 25.81
N CYS A 13 13.74 -53.86 25.66
CA CYS A 13 12.41 -54.05 26.21
C CYS A 13 11.56 -54.89 25.22
N PRO A 14 10.69 -55.79 25.74
CA PRO A 14 9.79 -56.62 24.93
C PRO A 14 8.57 -55.82 24.41
N PRO A 15 7.89 -56.29 23.35
CA PRO A 15 6.76 -55.58 22.78
C PRO A 15 5.47 -55.75 23.58
N ASP A 16 4.84 -54.63 23.96
CA ASP A 16 3.49 -54.62 24.56
C ASP A 16 2.41 -54.79 23.50
N GLU A 17 1.56 -55.77 23.66
CA GLU A 17 0.31 -55.99 22.94
C GLU A 17 -0.68 -54.85 23.23
N VAL A 18 -0.98 -54.00 22.26
CA VAL A 18 -2.06 -53.02 22.33
C VAL A 18 -3.38 -53.66 21.92
N ARG A 19 -4.20 -53.98 22.91
CA ARG A 19 -5.63 -54.32 22.72
C ARG A 19 -6.38 -53.04 22.32
N THR A 20 -6.90 -53.02 21.11
CA THR A 20 -7.85 -52.01 20.63
C THR A 20 -9.25 -52.29 21.20
N THR A 21 -9.71 -51.46 22.13
CA THR A 21 -11.14 -51.38 22.48
C THR A 21 -11.67 -50.05 21.99
N THR A 22 -12.47 -50.06 20.93
CA THR A 22 -13.27 -48.92 20.46
C THR A 22 -14.52 -48.78 21.35
N PRO A 23 -14.83 -47.60 21.90
CA PRO A 23 -16.14 -47.34 22.49
C PRO A 23 -17.14 -46.97 21.37
N SER A 24 -18.23 -47.69 21.30
CA SER A 24 -19.41 -47.41 20.46
C SER A 24 -20.14 -46.15 20.98
N VAL A 25 -20.29 -45.15 20.07
CA VAL A 25 -21.12 -43.95 20.31
C VAL A 25 -22.58 -44.30 19.98
N PRO A 26 -23.57 -43.99 20.83
CA PRO A 26 -24.99 -44.20 20.53
C PRO A 26 -25.46 -43.22 19.46
N ARG A 27 -26.16 -43.73 18.43
CA ARG A 27 -26.89 -42.92 17.45
C ARG A 27 -28.06 -42.19 18.16
N ALA A 28 -28.00 -40.86 18.21
CA ALA A 28 -29.13 -40.02 18.55
C ALA A 28 -30.09 -39.90 17.36
N GLY A 29 -31.37 -40.15 17.65
CA GLY A 29 -32.46 -40.14 16.71
C GLY A 29 -32.74 -38.73 16.17
N THR A 30 -33.14 -38.68 14.91
CA THR A 30 -33.68 -37.51 14.25
C THR A 30 -35.07 -37.14 14.77
N PRO A 31 -35.33 -35.88 15.16
CA PRO A 31 -36.71 -35.43 15.36
C PRO A 31 -37.35 -35.08 14.03
N GLN A 32 -38.47 -35.74 13.71
CA GLN A 32 -39.41 -35.29 12.69
C GLN A 32 -40.08 -34.00 13.18
N VAL A 33 -39.95 -32.91 12.43
CA VAL A 33 -40.80 -31.71 12.59
C VAL A 33 -41.71 -31.64 11.38
N SER A 34 -42.99 -31.96 11.64
CA SER A 34 -44.11 -31.66 10.81
C SER A 34 -44.50 -30.18 11.05
N GLY A 35 -44.63 -29.38 9.98
CA GLY A 35 -45.11 -28.02 10.09
C GLY A 35 -45.01 -27.30 8.76
N GLY A 36 -46.09 -27.39 7.95
CA GLY A 36 -46.21 -26.73 6.66
C GLY A 36 -46.27 -25.22 6.78
N GLY A 37 -45.50 -24.54 5.98
CA GLY A 37 -45.57 -23.11 5.73
C GLY A 37 -45.18 -22.81 4.30
N ARG A 38 -46.17 -22.52 3.47
CA ARG A 38 -46.07 -22.20 2.04
C ARG A 38 -45.25 -20.94 1.82
N TRP A 39 -44.13 -21.08 1.13
CA TRP A 39 -43.52 -20.01 0.31
C TRP A 39 -43.06 -20.60 -1.03
N SER A 40 -44.00 -20.75 -1.95
CA SER A 40 -43.70 -21.04 -3.36
C SER A 40 -44.61 -20.15 -4.21
N ARG A 41 -43.99 -19.13 -4.78
CA ARG A 41 -44.37 -18.51 -6.08
C ARG A 41 -43.32 -17.42 -6.34
N TRP A 42 -42.49 -17.70 -7.32
CA TRP A 42 -42.09 -16.76 -8.36
C TRP A 42 -41.14 -17.47 -9.30
N VAL A 43 -41.64 -17.59 -10.50
CA VAL A 43 -41.14 -17.61 -11.86
C VAL A 43 -40.90 -18.99 -12.45
N GLN A 44 -41.92 -19.45 -13.22
CA GLN A 44 -41.71 -20.37 -14.34
C GLN A 44 -41.63 -19.57 -15.65
N PRO A 45 -40.74 -19.91 -16.60
CA PRO A 45 -40.70 -19.28 -17.91
C PRO A 45 -41.83 -19.81 -18.79
N ARG A 46 -42.59 -18.90 -19.40
CA ARG A 46 -43.63 -19.23 -20.40
C ARG A 46 -42.96 -19.72 -21.70
N ARG A 47 -43.34 -20.88 -22.16
CA ARG A 47 -43.04 -21.40 -23.49
C ARG A 47 -43.65 -20.54 -24.56
N ALA A 48 -42.88 -20.13 -25.56
CA ALA A 48 -43.34 -19.45 -26.76
C ALA A 48 -44.09 -20.43 -27.69
N GLY A 49 -45.31 -20.07 -28.10
CA GLY A 49 -46.04 -20.73 -29.18
C GLY A 49 -45.68 -20.13 -30.55
N PRO A 50 -46.02 -20.79 -31.65
CA PRO A 50 -45.48 -20.49 -32.98
C PRO A 50 -46.15 -19.22 -33.60
N ALA A 51 -45.30 -18.44 -34.30
CA ALA A 51 -45.68 -17.21 -35.00
C ALA A 51 -46.45 -17.51 -36.30
N ALA A 52 -47.50 -16.73 -36.55
CA ALA A 52 -48.20 -16.64 -37.84
C ALA A 52 -47.60 -15.45 -38.65
N PRO A 53 -47.56 -15.53 -39.99
CA PRO A 53 -46.95 -14.55 -40.84
C PRO A 53 -47.88 -13.40 -41.26
N GLY A 54 -47.36 -12.20 -41.36
CA GLY A 54 -47.99 -11.22 -42.24
C GLY A 54 -48.09 -9.82 -41.71
N ARG A 55 -47.28 -8.90 -42.18
CA ARG A 55 -47.56 -7.69 -42.98
C ARG A 55 -46.46 -6.66 -42.83
N ALA A 56 -45.80 -6.41 -43.94
CA ALA A 56 -44.91 -5.29 -44.17
C ALA A 56 -45.63 -3.94 -43.91
N ARG A 57 -45.00 -3.08 -43.08
CA ARG A 57 -45.26 -1.62 -43.09
C ARG A 57 -43.98 -0.85 -42.91
N ARG A 58 -43.66 -0.16 -43.97
CA ARG A 58 -43.04 1.15 -44.19
C ARG A 58 -42.09 1.70 -43.12
N GLU A 59 -40.90 1.98 -43.58
CA GLU A 59 -39.86 2.81 -43.02
C GLU A 59 -40.42 4.13 -42.48
N GLY A 60 -40.19 4.36 -41.21
CA GLY A 60 -40.33 5.63 -40.52
C GLY A 60 -38.97 6.03 -39.97
N SER A 61 -38.30 6.98 -40.59
CA SER A 61 -37.09 7.65 -40.12
C SER A 61 -37.39 8.37 -38.80
N GLY A 62 -37.25 7.67 -37.67
CA GLY A 62 -37.35 8.25 -36.33
C GLY A 62 -36.04 8.93 -35.93
N ALA A 63 -36.01 10.27 -36.06
CA ALA A 63 -34.93 11.07 -35.48
C ALA A 63 -34.88 10.86 -33.96
N ALA A 64 -33.76 10.40 -33.43
CA ALA A 64 -33.51 10.35 -31.98
C ALA A 64 -33.71 11.73 -31.36
N PRO A 65 -34.34 11.82 -30.17
CA PRO A 65 -34.63 13.10 -29.54
C PRO A 65 -33.39 13.99 -29.41
N ALA A 66 -33.53 15.26 -29.76
CA ALA A 66 -32.46 16.25 -29.74
C ALA A 66 -31.77 16.39 -28.36
N MET A 67 -32.44 16.01 -27.30
CA MET A 67 -31.92 16.00 -25.93
C MET A 67 -30.74 15.03 -25.71
N LEU A 68 -30.79 13.81 -26.29
CA LEU A 68 -29.71 12.83 -26.17
C LEU A 68 -28.46 13.24 -26.94
N ARG A 69 -28.63 13.93 -28.09
CA ARG A 69 -27.49 14.48 -28.85
C ARG A 69 -26.83 15.66 -28.14
N GLY A 70 -27.59 16.46 -27.38
CA GLY A 70 -27.07 17.55 -26.54
C GLY A 70 -26.23 17.02 -25.37
N LEU A 71 -26.68 15.97 -24.69
CA LEU A 71 -25.93 15.35 -23.58
C LEU A 71 -24.64 14.67 -24.04
N ALA A 72 -24.65 13.98 -25.17
CA ALA A 72 -23.46 13.36 -25.74
C ALA A 72 -22.41 14.41 -26.18
N ARG A 73 -22.85 15.55 -26.77
CA ARG A 73 -21.94 16.68 -27.11
C ARG A 73 -21.42 17.39 -25.85
N ALA A 74 -22.24 17.58 -24.81
CA ALA A 74 -21.82 18.18 -23.55
C ALA A 74 -20.82 17.27 -22.79
N ALA A 75 -21.01 15.94 -22.85
CA ALA A 75 -20.06 14.98 -22.29
C ALA A 75 -18.72 14.99 -23.06
N ALA A 76 -18.74 14.97 -24.38
CA ALA A 76 -17.54 15.05 -25.23
C ALA A 76 -16.77 16.37 -25.02
N GLN A 77 -17.46 17.48 -24.75
CA GLN A 77 -16.82 18.76 -24.42
C GLN A 77 -16.27 18.80 -22.98
N ARG A 78 -16.84 18.05 -22.02
CA ARG A 78 -16.34 17.98 -20.65
C ARG A 78 -15.19 16.98 -20.47
N TYR A 79 -15.14 15.93 -21.27
CA TYR A 79 -14.11 14.86 -21.20
C TYR A 79 -13.11 14.90 -22.36
N GLY A 80 -13.21 15.87 -23.26
CA GLY A 80 -12.10 16.21 -24.17
C GLY A 80 -10.88 16.51 -23.30
N ALA A 81 -9.73 15.89 -23.66
CA ALA A 81 -8.47 16.09 -22.93
C ALA A 81 -8.31 17.59 -22.60
N PRO A 82 -7.98 17.96 -21.35
CA PRO A 82 -7.79 19.35 -21.01
C PRO A 82 -6.70 19.89 -21.92
N ARG A 83 -7.08 20.70 -22.90
CA ARG A 83 -6.13 21.54 -23.60
C ARG A 83 -5.42 22.35 -22.51
N PRO A 84 -4.09 22.33 -22.45
CA PRO A 84 -3.39 23.19 -21.52
C PRO A 84 -3.91 24.62 -21.81
N ARG A 85 -4.56 25.23 -20.82
CA ARG A 85 -4.95 26.62 -20.91
C ARG A 85 -3.65 27.40 -21.10
N GLY A 86 -3.41 27.82 -22.30
CA GLY A 86 -2.31 28.71 -22.63
C GLY A 86 -2.50 30.00 -21.87
N CYS A 87 -1.73 30.15 -20.80
CA CYS A 87 -1.45 31.46 -20.23
C CYS A 87 -0.41 32.10 -21.15
N GLY A 88 -0.80 33.13 -21.88
CA GLY A 88 0.09 34.11 -22.50
C GLY A 88 0.96 33.58 -23.64
N SER A 89 0.82 34.20 -24.79
CA SER A 89 1.64 34.13 -25.99
C SER A 89 3.10 34.56 -25.73
N GLY A 90 3.88 33.64 -25.23
CA GLY A 90 5.32 33.59 -25.35
C GLY A 90 5.64 32.14 -25.68
N ALA A 91 6.43 31.87 -26.71
CA ALA A 91 6.94 30.53 -27.04
C ALA A 91 7.85 30.06 -25.90
N GLY A 92 7.25 29.71 -24.77
CA GLY A 92 7.94 29.22 -23.58
C GLY A 92 8.47 27.82 -23.81
N VAL A 93 9.73 27.60 -23.49
CA VAL A 93 10.37 26.28 -23.47
C VAL A 93 9.44 25.29 -22.73
N PRO A 94 9.08 24.13 -23.34
CA PRO A 94 8.20 23.17 -22.70
C PRO A 94 8.81 22.66 -21.39
N VAL A 95 8.00 22.66 -20.34
CA VAL A 95 8.45 22.25 -18.99
C VAL A 95 8.47 20.73 -18.92
N HIS A 96 9.65 20.16 -18.73
CA HIS A 96 9.84 18.75 -18.44
C HIS A 96 9.62 18.46 -16.94
N GLN A 97 8.80 17.46 -16.62
CA GLN A 97 8.46 17.13 -15.23
C GLN A 97 9.01 15.76 -14.87
N VAL A 98 9.84 15.72 -13.84
CA VAL A 98 10.31 14.50 -13.17
C VAL A 98 9.51 14.35 -11.87
N ASP A 99 8.61 13.38 -11.82
CA ASP A 99 7.71 13.17 -10.69
C ASP A 99 8.22 12.02 -9.80
N LEU A 100 8.90 12.36 -8.73
CA LEU A 100 9.48 11.42 -7.76
C LEU A 100 8.67 11.36 -6.44
N ARG A 101 7.41 11.80 -6.43
CA ARG A 101 6.61 11.82 -5.19
C ARG A 101 6.29 10.41 -4.68
N SER A 102 5.94 9.50 -5.59
CA SER A 102 5.57 8.12 -5.28
C SER A 102 5.52 7.29 -6.56
N ASP A 103 5.71 5.98 -6.47
CA ASP A 103 5.45 5.05 -7.56
C ASP A 103 3.94 4.90 -7.88
N THR A 104 3.07 5.42 -7.03
CA THR A 104 1.61 5.49 -7.29
C THR A 104 1.21 6.52 -8.36
N VAL A 105 2.13 7.39 -8.81
CA VAL A 105 1.87 8.37 -9.88
C VAL A 105 2.05 7.78 -11.29
N THR A 106 2.49 6.52 -11.39
CA THR A 106 2.67 5.79 -12.64
C THR A 106 1.39 5.77 -13.49
N LYS A 107 1.59 5.76 -14.80
CA LYS A 107 0.48 5.74 -15.76
C LYS A 107 0.60 4.49 -16.64
N PRO A 108 -0.53 3.86 -16.99
CA PRO A 108 -0.48 2.72 -17.89
C PRO A 108 0.11 3.12 -19.25
N GLY A 109 1.21 2.47 -19.62
CA GLY A 109 1.92 2.68 -20.88
C GLY A 109 1.13 2.16 -22.08
N PRO A 110 1.64 2.38 -23.33
CA PRO A 110 0.94 1.97 -24.54
C PRO A 110 0.62 0.46 -24.59
N ALA A 111 1.53 -0.40 -24.14
CA ALA A 111 1.31 -1.86 -24.10
C ALA A 111 0.18 -2.23 -23.15
N MET A 112 0.15 -1.66 -21.94
CA MET A 112 -0.94 -1.87 -20.97
C MET A 112 -2.28 -1.38 -21.52
N ARG A 113 -2.31 -0.20 -22.16
CA ARG A 113 -3.55 0.35 -22.74
C ARG A 113 -4.09 -0.52 -23.86
N ARG A 114 -3.23 -1.10 -24.70
CA ARG A 114 -3.66 -2.07 -25.72
C ARG A 114 -4.19 -3.34 -25.07
N ALA A 115 -3.48 -3.91 -24.12
CA ALA A 115 -3.94 -5.11 -23.39
C ALA A 115 -5.30 -4.89 -22.71
N MET A 116 -5.52 -3.71 -22.09
CA MET A 116 -6.82 -3.34 -21.52
C MET A 116 -7.93 -3.25 -22.57
N ALA A 117 -7.64 -2.69 -23.76
CA ALA A 117 -8.62 -2.55 -24.84
C ALA A 117 -8.98 -3.87 -25.52
N GLU A 118 -8.05 -4.81 -25.55
CA GLU A 118 -8.16 -6.11 -26.23
C GLU A 118 -8.49 -7.26 -25.26
N ALA A 119 -8.65 -6.97 -23.94
CA ALA A 119 -8.88 -7.98 -22.92
C ALA A 119 -10.14 -8.82 -23.20
N VAL A 120 -10.00 -10.13 -23.15
CA VAL A 120 -11.15 -11.04 -23.14
C VAL A 120 -11.75 -11.02 -21.73
N VAL A 121 -13.04 -10.71 -21.63
CA VAL A 121 -13.70 -10.47 -20.34
C VAL A 121 -14.92 -11.36 -20.14
N GLY A 122 -15.29 -11.55 -18.89
CA GLY A 122 -16.51 -12.18 -18.41
C GLY A 122 -16.93 -11.53 -17.09
N ASP A 123 -17.93 -12.10 -16.41
CA ASP A 123 -18.35 -11.60 -15.10
C ASP A 123 -17.47 -12.22 -14.00
N ASP A 124 -16.59 -11.44 -13.38
CA ASP A 124 -15.69 -11.91 -12.32
C ASP A 124 -16.44 -12.27 -11.03
N ASP A 125 -17.61 -11.69 -10.77
CA ASP A 125 -18.46 -12.07 -9.63
C ASP A 125 -19.01 -13.50 -9.77
N TYR A 126 -19.11 -14.02 -11.01
CA TYR A 126 -19.44 -15.42 -11.29
C TYR A 126 -18.20 -16.29 -11.54
N GLY A 127 -16.99 -15.72 -11.46
CA GLY A 127 -15.74 -16.41 -11.76
C GLY A 127 -15.55 -16.72 -13.25
N GLU A 128 -16.23 -15.99 -14.14
CA GLU A 128 -16.24 -16.24 -15.59
C GLU A 128 -15.23 -15.40 -16.37
N ASP A 129 -14.60 -14.38 -15.75
CA ASP A 129 -13.61 -13.52 -16.44
C ASP A 129 -12.29 -14.30 -16.65
N PRO A 130 -11.93 -14.62 -17.92
CA PRO A 130 -10.77 -15.45 -18.19
C PRO A 130 -9.45 -14.72 -17.91
N THR A 131 -9.40 -13.40 -18.11
CA THR A 131 -8.20 -12.59 -17.88
C THR A 131 -7.92 -12.42 -16.39
N VAL A 132 -8.94 -12.27 -15.56
CA VAL A 132 -8.78 -12.27 -14.09
C VAL A 132 -8.29 -13.63 -13.63
N ARG A 133 -8.86 -14.71 -14.13
CA ARG A 133 -8.43 -16.09 -13.80
C ARG A 133 -6.96 -16.30 -14.14
N GLU A 134 -6.54 -15.90 -15.35
CA GLU A 134 -5.15 -16.00 -15.79
C GLU A 134 -4.20 -15.23 -14.85
N LEU A 135 -4.58 -13.99 -14.49
CA LEU A 135 -3.80 -13.18 -13.55
C LEU A 135 -3.66 -13.88 -12.19
N GLN A 136 -4.77 -14.38 -11.65
CA GLN A 136 -4.79 -15.05 -10.35
C GLN A 136 -3.94 -16.32 -10.36
N GLU A 137 -4.04 -17.16 -11.39
CA GLU A 137 -3.25 -18.38 -11.52
C GLU A 137 -1.75 -18.10 -11.67
N LYS A 138 -1.37 -17.12 -12.50
CA LYS A 138 0.04 -16.71 -12.66
C LYS A 138 0.61 -16.16 -11.36
N ALA A 139 -0.15 -15.31 -10.68
CA ALA A 139 0.28 -14.74 -9.41
C ALA A 139 0.37 -15.79 -8.29
N ALA A 140 -0.56 -16.75 -8.22
CA ALA A 140 -0.48 -17.85 -7.25
C ALA A 140 0.82 -18.66 -7.43
N LYS A 141 1.19 -18.97 -8.67
CA LYS A 141 2.47 -19.65 -8.99
C LYS A 141 3.68 -18.79 -8.62
N LEU A 142 3.64 -17.48 -8.93
CA LEU A 142 4.72 -16.53 -8.63
C LEU A 142 4.96 -16.39 -7.13
N LEU A 143 3.87 -16.33 -6.35
CA LEU A 143 3.90 -16.15 -4.90
C LEU A 143 4.07 -17.48 -4.13
N GLY A 144 3.94 -18.62 -4.79
CA GLY A 144 4.02 -19.93 -4.15
C GLY A 144 2.86 -20.22 -3.20
N VAL A 145 1.67 -19.63 -3.45
CA VAL A 145 0.45 -19.82 -2.65
C VAL A 145 -0.58 -20.68 -3.41
N GLU A 146 -1.52 -21.27 -2.68
CA GLU A 146 -2.53 -22.12 -3.32
C GLU A 146 -3.44 -21.33 -4.26
N ARG A 147 -3.90 -20.15 -3.82
CA ARG A 147 -4.81 -19.28 -4.57
C ARG A 147 -4.54 -17.81 -4.33
N THR A 148 -4.99 -16.98 -5.27
CA THR A 148 -5.06 -15.55 -5.12
C THR A 148 -6.44 -15.02 -5.51
N LEU A 149 -6.79 -13.83 -5.03
CA LEU A 149 -8.01 -13.11 -5.35
C LEU A 149 -7.67 -11.69 -5.81
N PHE A 150 -8.14 -11.31 -6.99
CA PHE A 150 -8.01 -9.95 -7.50
C PHE A 150 -9.00 -9.01 -6.79
N VAL A 151 -8.49 -7.89 -6.30
CA VAL A 151 -9.24 -6.88 -5.55
C VAL A 151 -8.91 -5.47 -6.07
N PRO A 152 -9.81 -4.47 -5.89
CA PRO A 152 -9.59 -3.12 -6.39
C PRO A 152 -8.32 -2.43 -5.87
N THR A 153 -7.97 -2.59 -4.60
CA THR A 153 -6.86 -1.88 -3.97
C THR A 153 -6.12 -2.74 -2.95
N ASN A 154 -4.84 -2.40 -2.68
CA ASN A 154 -4.08 -3.08 -1.64
C ASN A 154 -4.63 -2.81 -0.23
N THR A 155 -5.21 -1.64 0.00
CA THR A 155 -5.95 -1.33 1.25
C THR A 155 -7.08 -2.33 1.49
N MET A 156 -7.85 -2.68 0.45
CA MET A 156 -8.87 -3.72 0.55
C MET A 156 -8.25 -5.11 0.78
N ALA A 157 -7.13 -5.44 0.12
CA ALA A 157 -6.43 -6.69 0.32
C ALA A 157 -5.98 -6.87 1.77
N ASN A 158 -5.38 -5.85 2.36
CA ASN A 158 -4.96 -5.83 3.77
C ASN A 158 -6.16 -5.96 4.71
N LEU A 159 -7.22 -5.17 4.49
CA LEU A 159 -8.43 -5.24 5.31
C LEU A 159 -9.10 -6.61 5.26
N ILE A 160 -9.21 -7.22 4.08
CA ILE A 160 -9.72 -8.59 3.89
C ILE A 160 -8.83 -9.58 4.66
N SER A 161 -7.51 -9.42 4.62
CA SER A 161 -6.58 -10.29 5.33
C SER A 161 -6.76 -10.21 6.84
N VAL A 162 -6.90 -9.00 7.38
CA VAL A 162 -7.20 -8.81 8.80
C VAL A 162 -8.54 -9.47 9.18
N MET A 163 -9.60 -9.21 8.41
CA MET A 163 -10.93 -9.78 8.66
C MET A 163 -10.96 -11.31 8.52
N GLY A 164 -10.15 -11.85 7.61
CA GLY A 164 -10.05 -13.29 7.36
C GLY A 164 -9.34 -14.04 8.49
N HIS A 165 -8.34 -13.41 9.11
CA HIS A 165 -7.56 -14.02 10.21
C HIS A 165 -8.13 -13.72 11.61
N CYS A 166 -8.71 -12.53 11.82
CA CYS A 166 -9.23 -12.07 13.09
C CYS A 166 -10.76 -12.16 13.12
N GLN A 167 -11.31 -13.34 13.44
CA GLN A 167 -12.74 -13.62 13.26
C GLN A 167 -13.56 -13.53 14.54
N ARG A 168 -12.95 -13.41 15.69
CA ARG A 168 -13.67 -13.36 16.98
C ARG A 168 -13.63 -11.97 17.61
N ARG A 169 -14.55 -11.71 18.52
CA ARG A 169 -14.49 -10.53 19.39
C ARG A 169 -13.28 -10.64 20.32
N GLY A 170 -12.58 -9.53 20.54
CA GLY A 170 -11.38 -9.49 21.34
C GLY A 170 -10.11 -9.94 20.60
N SER A 171 -10.16 -10.10 19.28
CA SER A 171 -8.97 -10.29 18.45
C SER A 171 -8.08 -9.05 18.46
N GLN A 172 -6.78 -9.29 18.45
CA GLN A 172 -5.74 -8.27 18.33
C GLN A 172 -4.81 -8.63 17.19
N LEU A 173 -4.36 -7.60 16.47
CA LEU A 173 -3.21 -7.72 15.56
C LEU A 173 -2.03 -6.89 16.09
N LEU A 174 -0.82 -7.38 15.85
CA LEU A 174 0.44 -6.69 16.11
C LEU A 174 1.02 -6.21 14.77
N LEU A 175 1.59 -5.01 14.75
CA LEU A 175 2.14 -4.40 13.54
C LEU A 175 3.13 -3.28 13.91
N GLY A 176 3.91 -2.80 12.93
CA GLY A 176 4.77 -1.64 13.12
C GLY A 176 3.95 -0.36 13.24
N GLN A 177 4.41 0.57 14.08
CA GLN A 177 3.72 1.84 14.31
C GLN A 177 3.72 2.75 13.07
N GLU A 178 4.71 2.60 12.17
CA GLU A 178 4.86 3.37 10.95
C GLU A 178 4.43 2.59 9.69
N CYS A 179 3.89 1.37 9.83
CA CYS A 179 3.45 0.59 8.69
C CYS A 179 2.20 1.21 8.03
N HIS A 180 2.03 0.95 6.73
CA HIS A 180 0.96 1.52 5.92
C HIS A 180 -0.43 1.18 6.47
N LEU A 181 -0.63 -0.05 6.90
CA LEU A 181 -1.89 -0.56 7.43
C LEU A 181 -2.34 0.18 8.69
N HIS A 182 -1.39 0.65 9.52
CA HIS A 182 -1.70 1.41 10.73
C HIS A 182 -1.95 2.89 10.43
N VAL A 183 -1.07 3.51 9.62
CA VAL A 183 -1.02 4.96 9.47
C VAL A 183 -1.93 5.48 8.35
N TYR A 184 -1.99 4.78 7.19
CA TYR A 184 -2.54 5.33 5.95
C TYR A 184 -3.87 4.71 5.49
N GLU A 185 -4.41 3.70 6.18
CA GLU A 185 -5.64 3.02 5.79
C GLU A 185 -6.87 3.49 6.57
N GLN A 186 -6.84 4.75 7.02
CA GLN A 186 -7.96 5.46 7.67
C GLN A 186 -8.52 4.72 8.89
N GLY A 187 -7.70 3.92 9.60
CA GLY A 187 -8.15 3.13 10.73
C GLY A 187 -9.17 2.04 10.39
N GLY A 188 -9.12 1.52 9.16
CA GLY A 188 -10.04 0.50 8.65
C GLY A 188 -10.08 -0.76 9.50
N VAL A 189 -8.96 -1.14 10.11
CA VAL A 189 -8.86 -2.25 11.07
C VAL A 189 -9.84 -2.11 12.23
N ALA A 190 -9.89 -0.93 12.83
CA ALA A 190 -10.80 -0.66 13.95
C ALA A 190 -12.23 -0.42 13.47
N GLN A 191 -12.41 0.41 12.43
CA GLN A 191 -13.73 0.86 11.98
C GLN A 191 -14.54 -0.22 11.28
N ILE A 192 -13.90 -1.09 10.50
CA ILE A 192 -14.57 -2.06 9.64
C ILE A 192 -14.34 -3.49 10.15
N ALA A 193 -13.10 -3.88 10.40
CA ALA A 193 -12.80 -5.20 10.92
C ALA A 193 -13.17 -5.37 12.41
N GLY A 194 -13.24 -4.27 13.18
CA GLY A 194 -13.53 -4.30 14.61
C GLY A 194 -12.43 -4.99 15.44
N VAL A 195 -11.19 -4.95 14.94
CA VAL A 195 -10.01 -5.59 15.52
C VAL A 195 -9.15 -4.57 16.23
N HIS A 196 -8.62 -4.93 17.39
CA HIS A 196 -7.69 -4.09 18.16
C HIS A 196 -6.30 -4.14 17.53
N SER A 197 -5.79 -2.98 17.06
CA SER A 197 -4.40 -2.86 16.60
C SER A 197 -3.50 -2.49 17.77
N HIS A 198 -2.38 -3.19 17.92
CA HIS A 198 -1.35 -2.83 18.88
C HIS A 198 -0.05 -2.56 18.14
N PRO A 199 0.31 -1.28 17.92
CA PRO A 199 1.53 -0.92 17.23
C PRO A 199 2.75 -1.14 18.13
N LEU A 200 3.83 -1.65 17.52
CA LEU A 200 5.15 -1.79 18.10
C LEU A 200 6.13 -0.82 17.40
N PRO A 201 7.16 -0.32 18.08
CA PRO A 201 8.17 0.52 17.45
C PRO A 201 8.84 -0.21 16.29
N ASP A 202 8.93 0.45 15.14
CA ASP A 202 9.73 -0.04 14.02
C ASP A 202 11.22 0.21 14.28
N LEU A 203 12.02 -0.83 14.07
CA LEU A 203 13.47 -0.72 14.07
C LEU A 203 13.95 -0.11 12.72
N PRO A 204 15.18 0.38 12.61
CA PRO A 204 15.66 1.11 11.43
C PRO A 204 15.49 0.39 10.08
N HIS A 205 15.44 -0.94 10.09
CA HIS A 205 15.22 -1.77 8.89
C HIS A 205 13.74 -2.08 8.63
N GLY A 206 12.81 -1.52 9.39
CA GLY A 206 11.38 -1.84 9.30
C GLY A 206 11.03 -3.19 9.94
N THR A 207 11.94 -3.77 10.72
CA THR A 207 11.69 -4.97 11.54
C THR A 207 11.10 -4.57 12.89
N LEU A 208 10.45 -5.51 13.56
CA LEU A 208 9.98 -5.37 14.94
C LEU A 208 10.89 -6.15 15.87
N ASP A 209 11.03 -5.71 17.12
CA ASP A 209 11.78 -6.47 18.10
C ASP A 209 11.08 -7.78 18.43
N LEU A 210 11.81 -8.91 18.37
CA LEU A 210 11.23 -10.25 18.55
C LEU A 210 10.79 -10.51 19.99
N ALA A 211 11.52 -9.97 20.98
CA ALA A 211 11.16 -10.12 22.37
C ALA A 211 9.90 -9.32 22.70
N ASP A 212 9.75 -8.12 22.14
CA ASP A 212 8.53 -7.34 22.27
C ASP A 212 7.34 -8.01 21.57
N LEU A 213 7.55 -8.59 20.37
CA LEU A 213 6.53 -9.38 19.69
C LEU A 213 6.06 -10.54 20.58
N GLU A 214 6.98 -11.35 21.12
CA GLU A 214 6.66 -12.48 21.96
C GLU A 214 5.94 -12.06 23.23
N ARG A 215 6.42 -11.03 23.91
CA ARG A 215 5.78 -10.44 25.09
C ARG A 215 4.35 -10.00 24.82
N MET A 216 4.07 -9.40 23.63
CA MET A 216 2.73 -8.95 23.29
C MET A 216 1.80 -10.09 22.83
N VAL A 217 2.34 -11.10 22.15
CA VAL A 217 1.61 -12.31 21.79
C VAL A 217 1.14 -13.04 23.05
N THR A 218 2.05 -13.22 24.02
CA THR A 218 1.77 -13.98 25.26
C THR A 218 0.87 -13.24 26.24
N ARG A 219 0.84 -11.91 26.21
CA ARG A 219 0.08 -11.06 27.15
C ARG A 219 -1.41 -11.38 27.20
N GLY A 220 -2.02 -11.75 26.08
CA GLY A 220 -3.45 -12.09 26.00
C GLY A 220 -3.79 -13.53 26.38
N LEU A 221 -2.79 -14.41 26.46
CA LEU A 221 -3.02 -15.84 26.69
C LEU A 221 -3.51 -16.09 28.13
N GLY A 222 -4.72 -16.67 28.25
CA GLY A 222 -5.34 -16.96 29.54
C GLY A 222 -5.82 -15.74 30.34
N SER A 223 -5.69 -14.52 29.75
CA SER A 223 -6.13 -13.29 30.42
C SER A 223 -7.58 -12.94 30.05
N PRO A 224 -8.47 -12.68 31.00
CA PRO A 224 -9.81 -12.18 30.72
C PRO A 224 -9.83 -10.67 30.43
N TYR A 225 -8.72 -9.98 30.62
CA TYR A 225 -8.63 -8.51 30.51
C TYR A 225 -7.94 -8.02 29.25
N HIS A 226 -7.17 -8.86 28.57
CA HIS A 226 -6.38 -8.46 27.41
C HIS A 226 -6.93 -9.10 26.13
N PRO A 227 -6.91 -8.38 25.00
CA PRO A 227 -7.25 -8.98 23.72
C PRO A 227 -6.20 -10.04 23.36
N VAL A 228 -6.62 -11.03 22.58
CA VAL A 228 -5.76 -12.14 22.17
C VAL A 228 -5.18 -11.86 20.79
N CYS A 229 -3.86 -11.96 20.67
CA CYS A 229 -3.18 -11.82 19.40
C CYS A 229 -3.54 -12.99 18.47
N GLU A 230 -4.04 -12.68 17.28
CA GLU A 230 -4.37 -13.66 16.23
C GLU A 230 -3.57 -13.43 14.96
N LEU A 231 -2.99 -12.22 14.81
CA LEU A 231 -2.32 -11.82 13.58
C LEU A 231 -1.10 -10.94 13.88
N ILE A 232 -0.01 -11.20 13.18
CA ILE A 232 1.13 -10.29 13.05
C ILE A 232 1.14 -9.81 11.60
N CYS A 233 1.16 -8.48 11.39
CA CYS A 233 1.27 -7.87 10.07
C CYS A 233 2.66 -7.29 9.89
N LEU A 234 3.34 -7.68 8.81
CA LEU A 234 4.64 -7.15 8.38
C LEU A 234 4.48 -6.43 7.04
N GLU A 235 5.33 -5.45 6.75
CA GLU A 235 5.34 -4.73 5.47
C GLU A 235 6.68 -4.92 4.74
N ASN A 236 6.64 -5.38 3.48
CA ASN A 236 7.85 -5.56 2.66
C ASN A 236 7.62 -5.09 1.19
N THR A 237 8.37 -4.09 0.71
CA THR A 237 9.41 -3.34 1.41
C THR A 237 8.78 -2.32 2.36
N HIS A 238 9.46 -2.02 3.48
CA HIS A 238 8.93 -1.12 4.50
C HIS A 238 9.04 0.34 4.05
N SER A 239 7.90 0.98 3.75
CA SER A 239 7.81 2.28 3.10
C SER A 239 8.38 3.41 3.95
N SER A 240 8.03 3.44 5.24
CA SER A 240 8.43 4.50 6.17
C SER A 240 9.89 4.41 6.56
N SER A 241 10.50 3.22 6.52
CA SER A 241 11.95 3.04 6.69
C SER A 241 12.76 3.28 5.40
N GLY A 242 12.17 3.92 4.38
CA GLY A 242 12.88 4.24 3.14
C GLY A 242 12.94 3.11 2.12
N GLY A 243 11.97 2.20 2.12
CA GLY A 243 11.91 1.07 1.18
C GLY A 243 12.88 -0.05 1.53
N ARG A 244 13.23 -0.18 2.83
CA ARG A 244 14.09 -1.25 3.33
C ARG A 244 13.44 -2.61 3.14
N VAL A 245 14.27 -3.60 2.91
CA VAL A 245 13.84 -4.99 2.68
C VAL A 245 13.95 -5.79 3.96
N LEU A 246 12.89 -6.48 4.35
CA LEU A 246 12.93 -7.38 5.50
C LEU A 246 13.81 -8.60 5.18
N PRO A 247 14.82 -8.91 6.03
CA PRO A 247 15.67 -10.10 5.85
C PRO A 247 14.84 -11.39 5.92
N ILE A 248 15.16 -12.37 5.07
CA ILE A 248 14.47 -13.67 5.07
C ILE A 248 14.58 -14.38 6.41
N ASP A 249 15.76 -14.33 7.03
CA ASP A 249 15.97 -14.93 8.35
C ASP A 249 15.08 -14.29 9.43
N TYR A 250 14.82 -12.99 9.33
CA TYR A 250 13.89 -12.31 10.22
C TYR A 250 12.46 -12.80 9.98
N LEU A 251 12.02 -12.91 8.72
CA LEU A 251 10.69 -13.46 8.38
C LEU A 251 10.52 -14.88 8.94
N HIS A 252 11.57 -15.70 8.80
CA HIS A 252 11.58 -17.05 9.37
C HIS A 252 11.48 -17.04 10.90
N GLN A 253 12.16 -16.12 11.59
CA GLN A 253 12.10 -16.00 13.05
C GLN A 253 10.69 -15.58 13.51
N VAL A 254 10.08 -14.57 12.86
CA VAL A 254 8.70 -14.15 13.14
C VAL A 254 7.73 -15.30 12.87
N HIS A 255 7.87 -16.03 11.78
CA HIS A 255 7.03 -17.17 11.45
C HIS A 255 7.10 -18.26 12.52
N ARG A 256 8.31 -18.62 12.97
CA ARG A 256 8.51 -19.60 14.04
C ARG A 256 7.84 -19.17 15.35
N LEU A 257 8.06 -17.91 15.73
CA LEU A 257 7.45 -17.33 16.92
C LEU A 257 5.91 -17.39 16.81
N ALA A 258 5.34 -16.89 15.73
CA ALA A 258 3.90 -16.90 15.49
C ALA A 258 3.32 -18.32 15.57
N ARG A 259 3.96 -19.29 14.90
CA ARG A 259 3.55 -20.70 14.90
C ARG A 259 3.54 -21.33 16.28
N SER A 260 4.51 -21.01 17.16
CA SER A 260 4.57 -21.59 18.52
C SER A 260 3.38 -21.18 19.40
N TYR A 261 2.71 -20.07 19.03
CA TYR A 261 1.55 -19.55 19.76
C TYR A 261 0.24 -19.64 18.95
N GLY A 262 0.25 -20.26 17.76
CA GLY A 262 -0.93 -20.39 16.89
C GLY A 262 -1.38 -19.07 16.27
N VAL A 263 -0.48 -18.06 16.18
CA VAL A 263 -0.72 -16.76 15.56
C VAL A 263 -0.42 -16.83 14.07
N ARG A 264 -1.18 -16.11 13.25
CA ARG A 264 -0.97 -15.99 11.82
C ARG A 264 -0.05 -14.83 11.47
N VAL A 265 0.59 -14.91 10.28
CA VAL A 265 1.43 -13.84 9.74
C VAL A 265 0.86 -13.39 8.40
N HIS A 266 0.53 -12.10 8.29
CA HIS A 266 0.17 -11.44 7.04
C HIS A 266 1.33 -10.56 6.57
N LEU A 267 1.66 -10.65 5.28
CA LEU A 267 2.65 -9.77 4.64
C LEU A 267 1.96 -8.74 3.76
N ASP A 268 1.98 -7.47 4.16
CA ASP A 268 1.71 -6.38 3.22
C ASP A 268 2.85 -6.31 2.21
N GLY A 269 2.63 -6.94 1.09
CA GLY A 269 3.56 -7.03 -0.04
C GLY A 269 3.31 -5.97 -1.10
N ALA A 270 2.86 -4.76 -0.71
CA ALA A 270 2.58 -3.69 -1.67
C ALA A 270 3.75 -3.42 -2.62
N ARG A 271 4.98 -3.66 -2.18
CA ARG A 271 6.22 -3.61 -2.98
C ARG A 271 7.05 -4.91 -2.90
N LEU A 272 6.38 -6.04 -2.76
CA LEU A 272 7.03 -7.35 -2.66
C LEU A 272 7.98 -7.63 -3.83
N MET A 273 7.59 -7.24 -5.06
CA MET A 273 8.44 -7.44 -6.22
C MET A 273 9.74 -6.64 -6.13
N ASN A 274 9.74 -5.45 -5.50
CA ASN A 274 10.96 -4.71 -5.21
C ASN A 274 11.85 -5.47 -4.21
N ALA A 275 11.27 -6.05 -3.16
CA ALA A 275 12.01 -6.88 -2.21
C ALA A 275 12.65 -8.10 -2.88
N ALA A 276 11.89 -8.80 -3.73
CA ALA A 276 12.38 -9.98 -4.46
C ALA A 276 13.57 -9.64 -5.38
N VAL A 277 13.48 -8.54 -6.13
CA VAL A 277 14.55 -8.04 -7.00
C VAL A 277 15.79 -7.65 -6.18
N ALA A 278 15.61 -6.94 -5.07
CA ALA A 278 16.72 -6.51 -4.21
C ALA A 278 17.44 -7.71 -3.57
N LEU A 279 16.70 -8.69 -3.07
CA LEU A 279 17.24 -9.92 -2.47
C LEU A 279 17.72 -10.93 -3.51
N ARG A 280 17.37 -10.76 -4.78
CA ARG A 280 17.65 -11.71 -5.88
C ARG A 280 17.07 -13.11 -5.60
N VAL A 281 15.87 -13.16 -5.08
CA VAL A 281 15.13 -14.39 -4.80
C VAL A 281 13.76 -14.37 -5.47
N SER A 282 13.13 -15.54 -5.62
CA SER A 282 11.74 -15.57 -6.06
C SER A 282 10.82 -14.96 -5.00
N PRO A 283 9.71 -14.30 -5.38
CA PRO A 283 8.71 -13.81 -4.42
C PRO A 283 8.20 -14.93 -3.49
N ALA A 284 8.06 -16.17 -3.99
CA ALA A 284 7.66 -17.33 -3.21
C ALA A 284 8.58 -17.58 -2.01
N ARG A 285 9.89 -17.34 -2.15
CA ARG A 285 10.87 -17.50 -1.07
C ARG A 285 10.64 -16.52 0.09
N ILE A 286 10.07 -15.35 -0.19
CA ILE A 286 9.71 -14.37 0.85
C ILE A 286 8.38 -14.76 1.49
N VAL A 287 7.41 -15.18 0.66
CA VAL A 287 6.03 -15.46 1.07
C VAL A 287 5.91 -16.78 1.86
N GLU A 288 6.81 -17.75 1.69
CA GLU A 288 6.73 -19.06 2.38
C GLU A 288 6.70 -18.98 3.91
N HIS A 289 7.07 -17.81 4.47
CA HIS A 289 7.04 -17.53 5.90
C HIS A 289 5.77 -16.78 6.35
N CYS A 290 4.75 -16.70 5.48
CA CYS A 290 3.51 -15.96 5.75
C CYS A 290 2.29 -16.84 5.49
N ASP A 291 1.20 -16.61 6.26
CA ASP A 291 -0.08 -17.29 6.07
C ASP A 291 -0.93 -16.61 4.97
N SER A 292 -0.70 -15.32 4.75
CA SER A 292 -1.30 -14.57 3.64
C SER A 292 -0.40 -13.42 3.19
N VAL A 293 -0.61 -12.97 1.97
CA VAL A 293 0.16 -11.88 1.35
C VAL A 293 -0.75 -10.99 0.53
N SER A 294 -0.49 -9.68 0.51
CA SER A 294 -1.04 -8.77 -0.48
C SER A 294 0.03 -8.35 -1.50
N LEU A 295 -0.37 -8.04 -2.74
CA LEU A 295 0.51 -7.55 -3.81
C LEU A 295 -0.19 -6.43 -4.58
N CYS A 296 0.42 -5.24 -4.67
CA CYS A 296 -0.14 -4.09 -5.35
C CYS A 296 0.36 -3.96 -6.79
N PHE A 297 -0.56 -3.78 -7.75
CA PHE A 297 -0.21 -3.55 -9.16
C PHE A 297 -0.09 -2.06 -9.53
N SER A 298 -0.69 -1.16 -8.74
CA SER A 298 -0.77 0.27 -9.05
C SER A 298 0.38 1.10 -8.48
N LYS A 299 1.58 0.51 -8.40
CA LYS A 299 2.82 1.14 -7.97
C LYS A 299 3.91 0.89 -9.01
N GLY A 300 5.08 0.37 -8.66
CA GLY A 300 6.18 0.07 -9.60
C GLY A 300 5.76 -0.81 -10.78
N LEU A 301 4.77 -1.68 -10.60
CA LEU A 301 4.22 -2.51 -11.69
C LEU A 301 3.41 -1.69 -12.72
N GLY A 302 2.94 -0.49 -12.38
CA GLY A 302 2.41 0.50 -13.31
C GLY A 302 0.99 0.30 -13.80
N ALA A 303 0.24 -0.69 -13.29
CA ALA A 303 -1.17 -0.82 -13.61
C ALA A 303 -1.99 0.33 -12.99
N PRO A 304 -3.13 0.73 -13.61
CA PRO A 304 -3.89 1.89 -13.12
C PRO A 304 -4.60 1.64 -11.80
N VAL A 305 -4.88 0.38 -11.46
CA VAL A 305 -5.63 -0.05 -10.30
C VAL A 305 -5.39 -1.54 -10.05
N GLY A 306 -5.67 -2.01 -8.85
CA GLY A 306 -5.74 -3.41 -8.51
C GLY A 306 -4.63 -3.91 -7.61
N ALA A 307 -4.98 -4.95 -6.88
CA ALA A 307 -4.09 -5.70 -6.00
C ALA A 307 -4.54 -7.17 -5.97
N LEU A 308 -3.72 -8.01 -5.37
CA LEU A 308 -4.08 -9.38 -5.03
C LEU A 308 -3.98 -9.60 -3.53
N VAL A 309 -4.82 -10.48 -3.03
CA VAL A 309 -4.59 -11.19 -1.78
C VAL A 309 -4.35 -12.66 -2.09
N GLY A 310 -3.31 -13.26 -1.48
CA GLY A 310 -2.91 -14.65 -1.70
C GLY A 310 -2.80 -15.43 -0.40
N GLY A 311 -3.07 -16.73 -0.45
CA GLY A 311 -3.01 -17.63 0.70
C GLY A 311 -3.62 -19.01 0.43
N PRO A 312 -3.95 -19.77 1.50
CA PRO A 312 -4.65 -21.05 1.41
C PRO A 312 -6.02 -20.93 0.74
N LYS A 313 -6.50 -22.02 0.20
CA LYS A 313 -7.77 -22.06 -0.56
C LYS A 313 -8.97 -21.62 0.29
N ASP A 314 -9.11 -22.13 1.47
CA ASP A 314 -10.20 -21.81 2.42
C ASP A 314 -10.19 -20.33 2.83
N PHE A 315 -9.00 -19.77 3.07
CA PHE A 315 -8.81 -18.35 3.33
C PHE A 315 -9.27 -17.50 2.14
N ILE A 316 -8.92 -17.88 0.90
CA ILE A 316 -9.32 -17.13 -0.31
C ILE A 316 -10.82 -17.26 -0.59
N GLU A 317 -11.45 -18.39 -0.27
CA GLU A 317 -12.91 -18.54 -0.34
C GLU A 317 -13.63 -17.60 0.65
N GLY A 318 -13.07 -17.42 1.86
CA GLY A 318 -13.52 -16.40 2.81
C GLY A 318 -13.29 -14.98 2.29
N ALA A 319 -12.12 -14.73 1.74
CA ALA A 319 -11.74 -13.43 1.17
C ALA A 319 -12.67 -12.98 0.03
N TRP A 320 -13.13 -13.91 -0.82
CA TRP A 320 -14.11 -13.63 -1.87
C TRP A 320 -15.42 -13.05 -1.28
N ARG A 321 -15.94 -13.65 -0.21
CA ARG A 321 -17.14 -13.17 0.48
C ARG A 321 -16.93 -11.79 1.08
N LEU A 322 -15.76 -11.56 1.71
CA LEU A 322 -15.37 -10.28 2.27
C LEU A 322 -15.22 -9.21 1.18
N ARG A 323 -14.60 -9.54 0.03
CA ARG A 323 -14.52 -8.64 -1.14
C ARG A 323 -15.91 -8.16 -1.54
N LYS A 324 -16.89 -9.06 -1.60
CA LYS A 324 -18.28 -8.72 -1.95
C LYS A 324 -18.91 -7.79 -0.91
N ALA A 325 -18.77 -8.13 0.38
CA ALA A 325 -19.32 -7.33 1.48
C ALA A 325 -18.75 -5.91 1.53
N LEU A 326 -17.46 -5.74 1.20
CA LEU A 326 -16.76 -4.47 1.15
C LEU A 326 -17.00 -3.66 -0.14
N GLY A 327 -17.86 -4.15 -1.05
CA GLY A 327 -18.15 -3.47 -2.31
C GLY A 327 -17.07 -3.62 -3.38
N GLY A 328 -16.12 -4.54 -3.22
CA GLY A 328 -15.02 -4.79 -4.14
C GLY A 328 -15.32 -5.83 -5.24
N GLY A 329 -16.54 -6.35 -5.32
CA GLY A 329 -16.98 -7.19 -6.44
C GLY A 329 -17.04 -6.38 -7.73
N MET A 330 -16.31 -6.86 -8.74
CA MET A 330 -16.25 -6.23 -10.07
C MET A 330 -16.87 -7.17 -11.10
N ARG A 331 -17.30 -6.62 -12.23
CA ARG A 331 -17.87 -7.41 -13.33
C ARG A 331 -16.77 -7.75 -14.34
N GLN A 332 -16.61 -7.00 -15.39
CA GLN A 332 -15.61 -7.24 -16.45
C GLN A 332 -14.23 -6.72 -16.02
N ALA A 333 -13.73 -7.27 -14.89
CA ALA A 333 -12.47 -6.86 -14.29
C ALA A 333 -11.23 -7.23 -15.11
N GLY A 334 -11.39 -8.09 -16.12
CA GLY A 334 -10.32 -8.45 -17.05
C GLY A 334 -9.69 -7.27 -17.77
N VAL A 335 -10.45 -6.18 -18.00
CA VAL A 335 -9.89 -4.92 -18.51
C VAL A 335 -8.78 -4.39 -17.61
N LEU A 336 -8.94 -4.50 -16.30
CA LEU A 336 -7.96 -4.04 -15.31
C LEU A 336 -6.86 -5.09 -15.08
N ALA A 337 -7.23 -6.37 -15.03
CA ALA A 337 -6.32 -7.49 -14.86
C ALA A 337 -5.31 -7.61 -16.00
N ALA A 338 -5.70 -7.26 -17.23
CA ALA A 338 -4.80 -7.23 -18.39
C ALA A 338 -3.62 -6.27 -18.20
N ALA A 339 -3.84 -5.10 -17.62
CA ALA A 339 -2.77 -4.17 -17.28
C ALA A 339 -1.82 -4.75 -16.22
N ALA A 340 -2.38 -5.44 -15.22
CA ALA A 340 -1.59 -6.10 -14.17
C ALA A 340 -0.73 -7.24 -14.74
N LEU A 341 -1.26 -8.03 -15.68
CA LEU A 341 -0.49 -9.07 -16.39
C LEU A 341 0.71 -8.49 -17.14
N VAL A 342 0.54 -7.37 -17.85
CA VAL A 342 1.66 -6.67 -18.51
C VAL A 342 2.68 -6.19 -17.49
N GLY A 343 2.23 -5.61 -16.37
CA GLY A 343 3.13 -5.13 -15.32
C GLY A 343 3.91 -6.24 -14.61
N LEU A 344 3.33 -7.44 -14.49
CA LEU A 344 4.03 -8.61 -13.95
C LEU A 344 5.07 -9.17 -14.94
N ALA A 345 4.77 -9.12 -16.24
CA ALA A 345 5.63 -9.72 -17.25
C ALA A 345 6.99 -9.00 -17.40
N ASP A 346 7.04 -7.69 -17.16
CA ASP A 346 8.26 -6.87 -17.26
C ASP A 346 8.81 -6.41 -15.89
N ALA A 347 8.25 -6.94 -14.78
CA ALA A 347 8.48 -6.44 -13.43
C ALA A 347 9.97 -6.45 -13.04
N GLU A 348 10.68 -7.54 -13.27
CA GLU A 348 12.09 -7.70 -12.85
C GLU A 348 12.99 -6.67 -13.53
N GLU A 349 12.89 -6.52 -14.86
CA GLU A 349 13.67 -5.57 -15.65
C GLU A 349 13.39 -4.13 -15.21
N VAL A 350 12.12 -3.78 -15.10
CA VAL A 350 11.68 -2.42 -14.76
C VAL A 350 12.13 -2.04 -13.34
N LEU A 351 11.89 -2.90 -12.36
CA LEU A 351 12.23 -2.60 -10.97
C LEU A 351 13.74 -2.57 -10.74
N LEU A 352 14.50 -3.44 -11.42
CA LEU A 352 15.96 -3.38 -11.35
C LEU A 352 16.49 -2.02 -11.86
N ARG A 353 15.94 -1.52 -12.97
CA ARG A 353 16.27 -0.20 -13.50
C ARG A 353 15.89 0.92 -12.52
N ASP A 354 14.73 0.82 -11.89
CA ASP A 354 14.27 1.80 -10.91
C ASP A 354 15.21 1.83 -9.69
N HIS A 355 15.66 0.66 -9.18
CA HIS A 355 16.66 0.56 -8.11
C HIS A 355 18.01 1.18 -8.52
N GLN A 356 18.48 0.90 -9.73
CA GLN A 356 19.71 1.47 -10.26
C GLN A 356 19.64 3.00 -10.36
N ASN A 357 18.52 3.54 -10.80
CA ASN A 357 18.29 4.97 -10.88
C ASN A 357 18.26 5.62 -9.48
N ALA A 358 17.59 4.99 -8.50
CA ALA A 358 17.58 5.44 -7.12
C ALA A 358 18.99 5.46 -6.51
N GLN A 359 19.77 4.41 -6.70
CA GLN A 359 21.17 4.32 -6.27
C GLN A 359 22.07 5.35 -6.96
N ARG A 360 21.87 5.57 -8.27
CA ARG A 360 22.60 6.62 -9.02
C ARG A 360 22.34 8.00 -8.45
N PHE A 361 21.07 8.31 -8.19
CA PHE A 361 20.69 9.59 -7.58
C PHE A 361 21.30 9.76 -6.19
N ALA A 362 21.21 8.74 -5.34
CA ALA A 362 21.76 8.80 -3.99
C ALA A 362 23.26 9.06 -3.98
N ARG A 363 24.03 8.35 -4.82
CA ARG A 363 25.49 8.57 -4.98
C ARG A 363 25.79 9.98 -5.49
N GLY A 364 25.10 10.42 -6.55
CA GLY A 364 25.30 11.76 -7.09
C GLY A 364 24.94 12.85 -6.08
N LEU A 365 23.92 12.66 -5.25
CA LEU A 365 23.57 13.58 -4.19
C LEU A 365 24.64 13.62 -3.08
N GLN A 366 25.23 12.47 -2.72
CA GLN A 366 26.34 12.37 -1.78
C GLN A 366 27.59 13.08 -2.31
N GLU A 367 27.92 12.91 -3.58
CA GLU A 367 29.07 13.55 -4.24
C GLU A 367 28.94 15.07 -4.29
N LEU A 368 27.71 15.62 -4.27
CA LEU A 368 27.48 17.07 -4.19
C LEU A 368 27.94 17.67 -2.88
N ALA A 369 28.17 16.88 -1.83
CA ALA A 369 28.58 17.33 -0.49
C ALA A 369 27.77 18.54 0.01
N SER A 370 26.45 18.51 -0.20
CA SER A 370 25.56 19.62 0.18
C SER A 370 25.58 19.83 1.69
N PRO A 371 25.70 21.08 2.18
CA PRO A 371 25.67 21.34 3.62
C PRO A 371 24.25 21.21 4.24
N ILE A 372 23.20 21.11 3.40
CA ILE A 372 21.81 21.03 3.85
C ILE A 372 21.12 19.74 3.49
N CYS A 373 21.69 18.92 2.60
CA CYS A 373 21.09 17.67 2.19
C CYS A 373 22.10 16.53 2.34
N SER A 374 21.67 15.47 3.02
CA SER A 374 22.46 14.25 3.17
C SER A 374 21.61 13.02 2.85
N VAL A 375 22.29 11.95 2.42
CA VAL A 375 21.67 10.67 2.10
C VAL A 375 22.58 9.55 2.59
N ASP A 376 21.99 8.55 3.23
CA ASP A 376 22.67 7.29 3.50
C ASP A 376 22.51 6.37 2.28
N VAL A 377 23.56 6.30 1.45
CA VAL A 377 23.56 5.48 0.24
C VAL A 377 23.45 3.99 0.53
N ALA A 378 23.94 3.53 1.70
CA ALA A 378 23.83 2.14 2.11
C ALA A 378 22.40 1.75 2.48
N ALA A 379 21.58 2.72 2.90
CA ALA A 379 20.18 2.51 3.22
C ALA A 379 19.27 2.46 1.96
N VAL A 380 19.77 2.83 0.78
CA VAL A 380 19.00 2.78 -0.47
C VAL A 380 19.07 1.37 -1.05
N GLU A 381 18.16 0.52 -0.64
CA GLU A 381 18.10 -0.89 -1.07
C GLU A 381 17.22 -1.12 -2.30
N THR A 382 16.25 -0.23 -2.52
CA THR A 382 15.23 -0.37 -3.56
C THR A 382 15.03 0.93 -4.33
N ASN A 383 13.79 1.24 -4.68
CA ASN A 383 13.41 2.41 -5.47
C ASN A 383 13.15 3.68 -4.64
N VAL A 384 13.39 3.67 -3.34
CA VAL A 384 13.11 4.79 -2.44
C VAL A 384 14.41 5.40 -1.92
N VAL A 385 14.51 6.72 -1.97
CA VAL A 385 15.63 7.50 -1.41
C VAL A 385 15.07 8.47 -0.38
N MET A 386 15.55 8.36 0.85
CA MET A 386 15.28 9.32 1.92
C MET A 386 16.41 10.33 1.96
N VAL A 387 16.07 11.59 1.80
CA VAL A 387 17.02 12.71 1.87
C VAL A 387 16.78 13.48 3.16
N THR A 388 17.77 13.50 4.04
CA THR A 388 17.74 14.33 5.24
C THR A 388 18.01 15.78 4.85
N VAL A 389 17.26 16.72 5.43
CA VAL A 389 17.34 18.13 5.14
C VAL A 389 17.61 18.89 6.45
N ASP A 390 18.71 19.60 6.50
CA ASP A 390 19.13 20.39 7.65
C ASP A 390 19.17 21.91 7.30
N GLY A 391 18.71 22.76 8.22
CA GLY A 391 18.74 24.22 8.03
C GLY A 391 17.73 24.77 7.03
N LEU A 392 16.89 23.92 6.45
CA LEU A 392 15.80 24.32 5.54
C LEU A 392 14.59 23.42 5.77
N ALA A 393 13.37 23.99 5.73
CA ALA A 393 12.15 23.18 5.80
C ALA A 393 12.02 22.30 4.54
N PRO A 394 11.68 21.00 4.69
CA PRO A 394 11.49 20.08 3.55
C PRO A 394 10.49 20.59 2.52
N GLU A 395 9.41 21.26 2.95
CA GLU A 395 8.40 21.87 2.07
C GLU A 395 9.02 22.95 1.18
N GLU A 396 9.91 23.73 1.75
CA GLU A 396 10.61 24.80 1.02
C GLU A 396 11.57 24.21 -0.01
N LEU A 397 12.31 23.16 0.32
CA LEU A 397 13.14 22.43 -0.64
C LEU A 397 12.28 21.89 -1.80
N CYS A 398 11.16 21.23 -1.49
CA CYS A 398 10.23 20.70 -2.50
C CYS A 398 9.67 21.85 -3.39
N ARG A 399 9.34 22.99 -2.80
CA ARG A 399 8.86 24.18 -3.53
C ARG A 399 9.93 24.71 -4.48
N ARG A 400 11.19 24.78 -4.05
CA ARG A 400 12.32 25.26 -4.86
C ARG A 400 12.61 24.30 -6.04
N LEU A 401 12.65 23.00 -5.80
CA LEU A 401 12.87 21.99 -6.86
C LEU A 401 11.73 21.96 -7.89
N ARG A 402 10.53 22.29 -7.46
CA ARG A 402 9.36 22.44 -8.34
C ARG A 402 9.39 23.70 -9.19
N ALA A 403 10.04 24.79 -8.73
CA ALA A 403 10.09 26.05 -9.44
C ALA A 403 11.01 25.97 -10.65
N VAL A 404 10.68 26.71 -11.72
CA VAL A 404 11.52 26.91 -12.90
C VAL A 404 11.88 28.41 -12.98
N SER A 405 13.18 28.74 -13.11
CA SER A 405 13.63 30.11 -13.29
C SER A 405 14.08 30.36 -14.72
N ALA A 406 13.98 31.63 -15.16
CA ALA A 406 14.48 32.04 -16.47
C ALA A 406 16.01 31.83 -16.59
N ALA A 407 16.76 32.06 -15.48
CA ALA A 407 18.19 31.82 -15.44
C ALA A 407 18.56 30.34 -15.66
N GLU A 408 17.83 29.42 -15.03
CA GLU A 408 17.99 27.97 -15.24
C GLU A 408 17.75 27.57 -16.71
N VAL A 409 16.70 28.10 -17.32
CA VAL A 409 16.39 27.84 -18.72
C VAL A 409 17.47 28.42 -19.65
N ALA A 410 18.00 29.60 -19.36
CA ALA A 410 19.08 30.21 -20.10
C ALA A 410 20.40 29.40 -20.04
N GLN A 411 20.71 28.84 -18.90
CA GLN A 411 21.93 28.01 -18.67
C GLN A 411 21.81 26.61 -19.28
N THR A 412 20.65 25.97 -19.12
CA THR A 412 20.50 24.53 -19.45
C THR A 412 19.79 24.28 -20.77
N GLY A 413 19.15 25.32 -21.34
CA GLY A 413 18.26 25.20 -22.50
C GLY A 413 16.97 24.42 -22.17
N ARG A 414 16.70 24.08 -20.93
CA ARG A 414 15.58 23.25 -20.49
C ARG A 414 14.88 23.80 -19.26
N ALA A 415 13.56 23.68 -19.23
CA ALA A 415 12.74 23.98 -18.06
C ALA A 415 12.42 22.66 -17.35
N VAL A 416 13.00 22.40 -16.17
CA VAL A 416 12.82 21.14 -15.43
C VAL A 416 12.10 21.39 -14.11
N ARG A 417 11.09 20.57 -13.81
CA ARG A 417 10.43 20.49 -12.49
C ARG A 417 10.69 19.13 -11.87
N VAL A 418 11.17 19.12 -10.63
CA VAL A 418 11.25 17.91 -9.84
C VAL A 418 10.16 17.97 -8.75
N LEU A 419 9.30 16.94 -8.72
CA LEU A 419 8.23 16.85 -7.73
C LEU A 419 8.62 15.81 -6.68
N LEU A 420 8.53 16.22 -5.41
CA LEU A 420 8.86 15.42 -4.23
C LEU A 420 7.80 15.63 -3.15
N PHE A 421 7.78 14.73 -2.15
CA PHE A 421 7.03 14.91 -0.92
C PHE A 421 7.94 15.18 0.27
N PRO A 422 7.63 16.20 1.12
CA PRO A 422 8.15 16.24 2.48
C PRO A 422 7.63 15.00 3.21
N TRP A 423 8.54 14.29 3.86
CA TRP A 423 8.19 13.03 4.53
C TRP A 423 8.08 13.19 6.05
N SER A 424 8.98 13.98 6.62
CA SER A 424 8.99 14.37 8.02
C SER A 424 9.46 15.81 8.14
N GLU A 425 9.54 16.31 9.37
CA GLU A 425 10.08 17.67 9.65
C GLU A 425 11.52 17.87 9.16
N ARG A 426 12.26 16.78 8.91
CA ARG A 426 13.67 16.81 8.51
C ARG A 426 14.00 15.94 7.31
N SER A 427 13.01 15.47 6.57
CA SER A 427 13.28 14.59 5.44
C SER A 427 12.34 14.78 4.26
N VAL A 428 12.87 14.50 3.07
CA VAL A 428 12.14 14.42 1.80
C VAL A 428 12.27 13.02 1.26
N ARG A 429 11.18 12.46 0.76
CA ARG A 429 11.16 11.16 0.10
C ARG A 429 11.12 11.33 -1.42
N ALA A 430 12.03 10.63 -2.10
CA ALA A 430 12.04 10.48 -3.55
C ALA A 430 11.84 9.00 -3.92
N VAL A 431 10.95 8.72 -4.88
CA VAL A 431 10.59 7.34 -5.29
C VAL A 431 10.74 7.21 -6.79
N TRP A 432 11.57 6.27 -7.23
CA TRP A 432 11.74 5.91 -8.64
C TRP A 432 10.67 4.93 -9.08
N HIS A 433 10.30 5.02 -10.34
CA HIS A 433 9.28 4.17 -10.95
C HIS A 433 9.43 4.15 -12.47
N ARG A 434 8.70 3.26 -13.13
CA ARG A 434 8.80 2.98 -14.59
C ARG A 434 8.71 4.20 -15.51
N ASP A 435 8.08 5.29 -15.08
CA ASP A 435 7.94 6.51 -15.87
C ASP A 435 9.13 7.49 -15.67
N VAL A 436 10.14 7.12 -14.88
CA VAL A 436 11.35 7.91 -14.61
C VAL A 436 12.56 7.22 -15.26
N SER A 437 13.12 7.85 -16.27
CA SER A 437 14.28 7.33 -16.99
C SER A 437 15.61 7.66 -16.28
N ALA A 438 16.71 7.06 -16.76
CA ALA A 438 18.05 7.45 -16.34
C ALA A 438 18.36 8.92 -16.67
N GLN A 439 17.83 9.42 -17.80
CA GLN A 439 17.99 10.83 -18.17
C GLN A 439 17.22 11.75 -17.22
N ASP A 440 16.02 11.36 -16.77
CA ASP A 440 15.27 12.12 -15.77
C ASP A 440 16.00 12.16 -14.43
N THR A 441 16.68 11.07 -14.05
CA THR A 441 17.51 11.00 -12.86
C THR A 441 18.67 12.00 -12.92
N GLU A 442 19.36 12.10 -14.08
CA GLU A 442 20.41 13.11 -14.28
C GLU A 442 19.85 14.54 -14.25
N LEU A 443 18.68 14.77 -14.84
CA LEU A 443 18.02 16.07 -14.78
C LEU A 443 17.65 16.45 -13.34
N ALA A 444 17.17 15.50 -12.54
CA ALA A 444 16.89 15.72 -11.14
C ALA A 444 18.17 16.07 -10.36
N LEU A 445 19.28 15.35 -10.56
CA LEU A 445 20.58 15.67 -9.93
C LEU A 445 21.08 17.07 -10.32
N ARG A 446 21.07 17.41 -11.61
CA ARG A 446 21.46 18.76 -12.07
C ARG A 446 20.62 19.82 -11.40
N LYS A 447 19.32 19.61 -11.28
CA LYS A 447 18.42 20.54 -10.60
C LYS A 447 18.82 20.78 -9.13
N TRP A 448 19.38 19.77 -8.48
CA TRP A 448 19.94 19.89 -7.14
C TRP A 448 21.27 20.66 -7.14
N GLN A 449 22.14 20.45 -8.16
CA GLN A 449 23.45 21.11 -8.30
C GLN A 449 23.37 22.59 -8.61
N GLU A 450 22.44 22.98 -9.52
CA GLU A 450 22.41 24.32 -10.12
C GLU A 450 21.94 25.42 -9.18
N ARG A 451 21.68 25.10 -7.89
CA ARG A 451 21.15 26.06 -6.94
C ARG A 451 21.92 26.16 -5.60
N PRO A 452 23.27 26.44 -5.67
CA PRO A 452 24.03 26.73 -4.44
C PRO A 452 23.44 27.94 -3.66
N SER A 453 22.79 28.89 -4.33
CA SER A 453 22.11 30.03 -3.71
C SER A 453 20.88 29.69 -2.87
N TYR A 454 20.38 28.44 -2.98
CA TYR A 454 19.33 27.93 -2.07
C TYR A 454 19.89 27.35 -0.78
N ILE A 455 21.20 27.15 -0.72
CA ILE A 455 21.96 26.54 0.38
C ILE A 455 22.41 27.60 1.39
N THR A 456 22.50 28.86 0.99
CA THR A 456 22.77 29.94 1.91
C THR A 456 21.44 30.55 2.37
N PRO A 457 21.22 30.71 3.70
CA PRO A 457 20.11 31.54 4.18
C PRO A 457 20.27 32.94 3.55
N PRO A 458 19.16 33.65 3.25
CA PRO A 458 19.26 35.04 2.80
C PRO A 458 20.09 35.77 3.83
N PRO A 459 21.01 36.65 3.41
CA PRO A 459 21.75 37.45 4.36
C PRO A 459 20.73 38.11 5.29
N PRO A 460 21.01 38.20 6.60
CA PRO A 460 20.12 38.88 7.51
C PRO A 460 19.84 40.26 6.91
N CYS A 461 18.57 40.60 6.71
CA CYS A 461 18.20 41.91 6.27
C CYS A 461 18.81 42.89 7.27
N LEU A 462 19.87 43.57 6.86
CA LEU A 462 20.37 44.73 7.57
C LEU A 462 19.23 45.78 7.54
N LEU A 463 18.37 45.72 8.53
CA LEU A 463 17.51 46.84 8.87
C LEU A 463 18.48 47.96 9.25
N GLY A 464 18.76 48.82 8.29
CA GLY A 464 19.47 50.05 8.55
C GLY A 464 18.78 50.79 9.68
N PRO A 465 19.53 51.54 10.50
CA PRO A 465 18.95 52.26 11.63
C PRO A 465 17.89 53.23 11.12
N PHE A 466 16.64 53.01 11.50
CA PHE A 466 15.57 53.97 11.33
C PHE A 466 15.93 55.21 12.19
N LEU A 467 16.30 56.29 11.55
CA LEU A 467 16.36 57.60 12.15
C LEU A 467 14.95 58.01 12.63
N PRO A 468 14.75 58.38 13.88
CA PRO A 468 13.45 58.83 14.34
C PRO A 468 13.22 60.26 13.83
N THR A 469 12.21 60.46 13.00
CA THR A 469 11.64 61.78 12.72
C THR A 469 10.83 62.24 13.92
N LEU A 470 11.27 63.37 14.46
CA LEU A 470 10.61 64.14 15.50
C LEU A 470 9.19 64.56 15.12
N GLY A 471 8.26 64.40 16.06
CA GLY A 471 7.13 65.29 16.20
C GLY A 471 5.72 64.73 16.10
N ALA A 472 5.16 64.25 17.23
CA ALA A 472 3.76 64.45 17.59
C ALA A 472 3.55 64.13 19.09
N LYS A 473 2.87 65.03 19.76
CA LYS A 473 2.63 65.09 21.22
C LYS A 473 1.72 63.93 21.70
N PRO A 474 1.80 63.51 22.97
CA PRO A 474 1.05 62.42 23.54
C PRO A 474 -0.35 62.88 23.97
N SER A 475 -1.35 62.04 23.67
CA SER A 475 -2.66 62.09 24.32
C SER A 475 -2.83 60.86 25.20
N SER A 476 -3.08 61.16 26.45
CA SER A 476 -3.31 60.25 27.57
C SER A 476 -4.59 59.41 27.42
N LYS A 477 -4.50 58.09 27.64
CA LYS A 477 -5.34 57.28 28.52
C LYS A 477 -5.04 55.80 28.32
N ALA A 478 -4.46 55.20 29.36
CA ALA A 478 -4.40 53.76 29.54
C ALA A 478 -5.72 53.24 30.12
N PRO A 479 -6.05 51.98 29.89
CA PRO A 479 -6.37 51.12 31.02
C PRO A 479 -5.59 49.82 31.03
N ALA A 480 -5.19 49.51 32.21
CA ALA A 480 -4.89 48.28 32.95
C ALA A 480 -4.60 46.95 32.19
N ALA A 481 -3.42 46.43 32.51
CA ALA A 481 -2.96 45.08 32.30
C ALA A 481 -3.82 44.05 33.02
N ALA A 482 -4.12 42.94 32.30
CA ALA A 482 -4.50 41.68 32.90
C ALA A 482 -3.40 40.67 32.58
N SER A 483 -2.81 40.16 33.65
CA SER A 483 -1.77 39.14 33.67
C SER A 483 -2.32 37.78 33.23
N ALA A 484 -1.69 37.16 32.23
CA ALA A 484 -1.89 35.76 31.91
C ALA A 484 -0.90 34.92 32.73
N GLY A 485 -1.42 34.10 33.63
CA GLY A 485 -0.67 33.06 34.34
C GLY A 485 -0.53 31.77 33.51
N PRO A 486 0.39 30.88 33.89
CA PRO A 486 0.75 29.71 33.07
C PRO A 486 -0.27 28.58 33.18
N LEU A 487 -0.53 27.94 32.06
CA LEU A 487 -1.34 26.72 31.95
C LEU A 487 -0.63 25.54 32.61
N LEU A 488 -1.26 24.98 33.64
CA LEU A 488 -0.91 23.68 34.25
C LEU A 488 -1.61 22.55 33.57
N PRO A 489 -1.04 21.29 33.57
CA PRO A 489 -1.58 20.16 32.86
C PRO A 489 -2.77 19.52 33.62
N ALA A 490 -3.74 19.05 32.85
CA ALA A 490 -4.92 18.34 33.34
C ALA A 490 -4.54 17.01 34.02
N ARG A 491 -4.82 16.90 35.32
CA ARG A 491 -4.89 15.64 36.07
C ARG A 491 -6.30 15.49 36.65
N ALA A 492 -6.85 14.32 36.32
CA ALA A 492 -7.79 13.51 37.09
C ALA A 492 -8.90 14.22 37.91
N ILE A 493 -10.15 13.97 37.47
CA ILE A 493 -11.28 13.90 38.41
C ILE A 493 -11.94 12.53 38.17
N CYS A 494 -11.74 11.65 39.15
CA CYS A 494 -12.58 10.48 39.42
C CYS A 494 -12.74 10.45 40.93
N SER A 495 -13.93 10.82 41.41
CA SER A 495 -14.54 10.27 42.62
C SER A 495 -15.83 11.02 42.95
N GLU A 496 -16.77 10.22 43.42
CA GLU A 496 -18.02 10.58 44.09
C GLU A 496 -19.23 10.93 43.24
N LEU A 497 -20.07 9.91 43.08
CA LEU A 497 -21.48 9.93 43.51
C LEU A 497 -21.95 8.46 43.61
N GLY A 498 -22.07 8.00 44.87
CA GLY A 498 -22.77 6.81 45.24
C GLY A 498 -24.28 7.12 45.44
N SER A 499 -25.04 6.17 45.11
CA SER A 499 -26.24 5.54 45.65
C SER A 499 -26.96 4.78 44.55
#